data_6dfb50dada274a8d330a3fa07e498e00
#
_entry.id   6dfb50dada274a8d330a3fa07e498e00
#
_cell.length_a   1.000
_cell.length_b   1.000
_cell.length_c   1.000
_cell.angle_alpha   90.00
_cell.angle_beta   90.00
_cell.angle_gamma   90.00
#
_symmetry.space_group_name_H-M   'P 1'
#
loop_
_entity.id
_entity.type
_entity.pdbx_description
1 polymer ?
#
loop_
_entity_poly.entity_id
_entity_poly.type
_entity_poly.pdbx_seq_one_letter_code
_entity_poly.pdbx_strand_id
1 'polypeptide(L)'
;MGVPQVVIVGRPNVGKSSVFNWLAGKRIAIVDPTAGVTRDRVTYLLSLEDRFVEIVDTGGMGGEDADNLTQHIEEQIELAIDSAAVILFVVDSRTGPTPLDEEISKRLRYVKVPVLCVANKTDAPSLDSQADEFYRFGRKVIPVSAEQFRGREELLGEIAGRLPPPAPESQAVEEPTMKIAIVGRRNVGKSTFVNTLAQAERMIVSEVPGTTRDSVDVRFELDGKAFMAIDTPGFRRRQSIATDIDFYSTHRAQRSIRRADVVLLFFDASQRISNVDKQLCDYVSQQYKPCIFVVNKWDLLVDSMPTEKWVTYLRDNFRTMWYVPIAFITAQTGKNVKALLNHAQMLFKQSLCRIATAELNRVVSEALERNPPPLFHNRRAKIFYATEAAMQPPTIVLFCNEPKALSRQYQRYLLGVFRDKLPFGEVPIKLYLRKREGGDQPD
;
A
#
# COMPACT_ATOMS: atom_id res chain seq x y z
N MET A 1 11.16 3.32 6.23
CA MET A 1 10.70 2.46 5.11
C MET A 1 9.59 1.57 5.61
N GLY A 2 8.60 1.25 4.75
CA GLY A 2 7.53 0.31 5.10
C GLY A 2 8.05 -1.12 5.27
N VAL A 3 7.21 -2.03 5.75
CA VAL A 3 7.52 -3.46 5.78
C VAL A 3 7.82 -3.91 4.35
N PRO A 4 8.98 -4.58 4.09
CA PRO A 4 9.27 -5.13 2.76
C PRO A 4 8.17 -6.09 2.32
N GLN A 5 7.74 -5.97 1.06
CA GLN A 5 6.69 -6.83 0.51
C GLN A 5 7.28 -7.94 -0.35
N VAL A 6 6.83 -9.17 -0.12
CA VAL A 6 7.09 -10.33 -0.97
C VAL A 6 5.80 -10.64 -1.73
N VAL A 7 5.81 -10.38 -3.03
CA VAL A 7 4.60 -10.50 -3.87
C VAL A 7 4.63 -11.79 -4.66
N ILE A 8 3.55 -12.56 -4.58
CA ILE A 8 3.40 -13.84 -5.28
C ILE A 8 2.69 -13.60 -6.60
N VAL A 9 3.32 -13.97 -7.72
CA VAL A 9 2.79 -13.88 -9.07
C VAL A 9 2.86 -15.24 -9.79
N GLY A 10 2.03 -15.44 -10.80
CA GLY A 10 2.02 -16.65 -11.61
C GLY A 10 0.64 -16.87 -12.25
N ARG A 11 0.56 -17.77 -13.24
CA ARG A 11 -0.69 -18.13 -13.89
C ARG A 11 -1.72 -18.72 -12.90
N PRO A 12 -3.00 -18.80 -13.26
CA PRO A 12 -3.99 -19.52 -12.46
C PRO A 12 -3.61 -20.98 -12.20
N ASN A 13 -4.06 -21.52 -11.06
CA ASN A 13 -3.94 -22.92 -10.67
C ASN A 13 -2.51 -23.47 -10.44
N VAL A 14 -1.47 -22.62 -10.41
CA VAL A 14 -0.12 -23.05 -10.00
C VAL A 14 0.02 -23.22 -8.48
N GLY A 15 -1.00 -22.84 -7.72
CA GLY A 15 -1.00 -22.94 -6.25
C GLY A 15 -0.46 -21.70 -5.54
N LYS A 16 -0.63 -20.49 -6.10
CA LYS A 16 -0.22 -19.22 -5.43
C LYS A 16 -0.78 -19.11 -4.03
N SER A 17 -2.09 -19.28 -3.86
CA SER A 17 -2.75 -19.20 -2.55
C SER A 17 -2.34 -20.36 -1.62
N SER A 18 -1.98 -21.53 -2.17
CA SER A 18 -1.42 -22.63 -1.38
C SER A 18 -0.02 -22.26 -0.85
N VAL A 19 0.84 -21.67 -1.69
CA VAL A 19 2.17 -21.18 -1.29
C VAL A 19 2.02 -20.04 -0.27
N PHE A 20 1.10 -19.12 -0.50
CA PHE A 20 0.80 -18.06 0.47
C PHE A 20 0.40 -18.63 1.84
N ASN A 21 -0.61 -19.52 1.88
CA ASN A 21 -1.11 -20.11 3.11
C ASN A 21 -0.05 -20.96 3.83
N TRP A 22 0.78 -21.65 3.06
CA TRP A 22 1.89 -22.45 3.58
C TRP A 22 2.99 -21.61 4.20
N LEU A 23 3.38 -20.50 3.56
CA LEU A 23 4.34 -19.55 4.12
C LEU A 23 3.78 -18.84 5.36
N ALA A 24 2.50 -18.48 5.32
CA ALA A 24 1.80 -17.86 6.42
C ALA A 24 1.64 -18.79 7.65
N GLY A 25 1.67 -20.10 7.45
CA GLY A 25 1.41 -21.08 8.51
C GLY A 25 -0.08 -21.16 8.87
N LYS A 26 -0.51 -22.28 9.53
CA LYS A 26 -1.93 -22.58 9.80
C LYS A 26 -2.65 -21.60 10.76
N ARG A 27 -2.06 -20.50 11.23
CA ARG A 27 -2.55 -19.87 12.47
C ARG A 27 -2.81 -18.37 12.45
N ILE A 28 -2.68 -17.62 11.37
CA ILE A 28 -2.95 -16.18 11.45
C ILE A 28 -3.73 -15.71 10.24
N ALA A 29 -5.02 -15.47 10.43
CA ALA A 29 -5.81 -14.65 9.53
C ALA A 29 -5.48 -13.19 9.83
N ILE A 30 -4.92 -12.46 8.87
CA ILE A 30 -4.85 -11.02 8.95
C ILE A 30 -6.27 -10.52 8.74
N VAL A 31 -6.83 -9.93 9.77
CA VAL A 31 -8.11 -9.26 9.68
C VAL A 31 -7.80 -7.78 9.46
N ASP A 32 -7.97 -7.31 8.23
CA ASP A 32 -8.03 -5.87 8.00
C ASP A 32 -9.26 -5.31 8.74
N PRO A 33 -9.09 -4.42 9.74
CA PRO A 33 -10.21 -3.87 10.50
C PRO A 33 -11.08 -2.90 9.70
N THR A 34 -10.70 -2.57 8.47
CA THR A 34 -11.42 -1.63 7.62
C THR A 34 -12.68 -2.30 7.07
N ALA A 35 -13.83 -1.98 7.68
CA ALA A 35 -15.11 -2.45 7.18
C ALA A 35 -15.42 -1.77 5.83
N GLY A 36 -15.65 -2.56 4.77
CA GLY A 36 -16.04 -2.06 3.45
C GLY A 36 -15.01 -2.25 2.35
N VAL A 37 -13.82 -2.76 2.69
CA VAL A 37 -12.79 -3.09 1.70
C VAL A 37 -13.11 -4.46 1.11
N THR A 38 -13.34 -4.51 -0.19
CA THR A 38 -13.60 -5.72 -0.96
C THR A 38 -12.43 -6.71 -0.91
N ARG A 39 -12.73 -7.98 -1.10
CA ARG A 39 -11.98 -9.21 -0.87
C ARG A 39 -10.63 -9.39 -1.61
N ASP A 40 -10.03 -8.35 -2.19
CA ASP A 40 -9.13 -8.55 -3.32
C ASP A 40 -7.63 -8.66 -2.98
N ARG A 41 -7.23 -8.46 -1.71
CA ARG A 41 -5.83 -8.55 -1.33
C ARG A 41 -5.64 -9.24 0.01
N VAL A 42 -5.08 -10.44 0.00
CA VAL A 42 -4.74 -11.16 1.24
C VAL A 42 -3.27 -10.90 1.55
N THR A 43 -3.00 -10.27 2.70
CA THR A 43 -1.64 -10.02 3.15
C THR A 43 -1.36 -10.72 4.47
N TYR A 44 -0.12 -11.15 4.67
CA TYR A 44 0.35 -11.79 5.88
C TYR A 44 1.68 -11.21 6.34
N LEU A 45 1.80 -10.88 7.62
CA LEU A 45 3.04 -10.41 8.21
C LEU A 45 3.85 -11.59 8.76
N LEU A 46 4.92 -11.95 8.06
CA LEU A 46 5.86 -12.99 8.45
C LEU A 46 7.01 -12.38 9.24
N SER A 47 7.40 -13.00 10.35
CA SER A 47 8.69 -12.72 11.00
C SER A 47 9.75 -13.58 10.33
N LEU A 48 10.76 -12.96 9.78
CA LEU A 48 11.87 -13.61 9.10
C LEU A 48 13.16 -13.07 9.70
N GLU A 49 13.88 -13.94 10.42
CA GLU A 49 15.00 -13.52 11.27
C GLU A 49 14.58 -12.39 12.22
N ASP A 50 15.30 -11.27 12.27
CA ASP A 50 15.06 -10.14 13.16
C ASP A 50 14.13 -9.06 12.57
N ARG A 51 13.40 -9.35 11.47
CA ARG A 51 12.56 -8.37 10.79
C ARG A 51 11.22 -8.93 10.32
N PHE A 52 10.29 -8.02 10.08
CA PHE A 52 8.99 -8.34 9.53
C PHE A 52 8.98 -8.19 8.00
N VAL A 53 8.27 -9.11 7.33
CA VAL A 53 8.05 -9.13 5.88
C VAL A 53 6.58 -9.34 5.61
N GLU A 54 5.99 -8.57 4.71
CA GLU A 54 4.60 -8.72 4.30
C GLU A 54 4.51 -9.58 3.04
N ILE A 55 3.89 -10.77 3.15
CA ILE A 55 3.60 -11.62 1.98
C ILE A 55 2.25 -11.19 1.40
N VAL A 56 2.20 -11.05 0.08
CA VAL A 56 1.02 -10.59 -0.66
C VAL A 56 0.63 -11.65 -1.68
N ASP A 57 -0.60 -12.18 -1.56
CA ASP A 57 -1.20 -13.03 -2.60
C ASP A 57 -1.95 -12.17 -3.63
N THR A 58 -1.53 -12.25 -4.88
CA THR A 58 -2.23 -11.57 -5.99
C THR A 58 -3.31 -12.45 -6.62
N GLY A 59 -3.42 -13.72 -6.22
CA GLY A 59 -4.36 -14.69 -6.80
C GLY A 59 -5.83 -14.43 -6.47
N GLY A 60 -6.14 -13.65 -5.43
CA GLY A 60 -7.50 -13.26 -5.07
C GLY A 60 -8.05 -12.04 -5.82
N MET A 61 -7.27 -11.44 -6.70
CA MET A 61 -7.63 -10.18 -7.39
C MET A 61 -8.43 -10.35 -8.68
N GLY A 62 -8.77 -11.58 -9.08
CA GLY A 62 -9.49 -11.81 -10.34
C GLY A 62 -10.71 -12.70 -10.16
N GLY A 63 -11.86 -12.27 -10.69
CA GLY A 63 -13.00 -13.15 -10.93
C GLY A 63 -12.63 -14.25 -11.94
N GLU A 64 -13.36 -15.36 -11.93
CA GLU A 64 -13.14 -16.55 -12.77
C GLU A 64 -13.44 -16.35 -14.28
N ASP A 65 -13.48 -15.11 -14.78
CA ASP A 65 -13.76 -14.84 -16.18
C ASP A 65 -12.54 -15.16 -17.06
N ALA A 66 -12.62 -16.27 -17.78
CA ALA A 66 -11.59 -16.77 -18.69
C ALA A 66 -11.23 -15.79 -19.82
N ASP A 67 -12.11 -14.86 -20.17
CA ASP A 67 -11.91 -13.90 -21.26
C ASP A 67 -10.95 -12.74 -20.93
N ASN A 68 -10.58 -12.53 -19.64
CA ASN A 68 -9.71 -11.45 -19.18
C ASN A 68 -8.39 -11.92 -18.55
N LEU A 69 -7.98 -13.16 -18.79
CA LEU A 69 -6.82 -13.80 -18.14
C LEU A 69 -5.51 -13.01 -18.32
N THR A 70 -5.26 -12.50 -19.53
CA THR A 70 -4.05 -11.71 -19.81
C THR A 70 -4.04 -10.40 -19.05
N GLN A 71 -5.17 -9.70 -18.97
CA GLN A 71 -5.29 -8.45 -18.22
C GLN A 71 -5.05 -8.65 -16.72
N HIS A 72 -5.59 -9.71 -16.11
CA HIS A 72 -5.35 -10.03 -14.70
C HIS A 72 -3.88 -10.33 -14.40
N ILE A 73 -3.19 -11.00 -15.31
CA ILE A 73 -1.76 -11.26 -15.16
C ILE A 73 -0.97 -9.95 -15.28
N GLU A 74 -1.34 -9.06 -16.17
CA GLU A 74 -0.74 -7.73 -16.30
C GLU A 74 -0.86 -6.94 -15.01
N GLU A 75 -2.05 -6.89 -14.42
CA GLU A 75 -2.32 -6.22 -13.15
C GLU A 75 -1.49 -6.81 -11.99
N GLN A 76 -1.36 -8.14 -11.91
CA GLN A 76 -0.53 -8.82 -10.92
C GLN A 76 0.96 -8.43 -11.06
N ILE A 77 1.47 -8.42 -12.29
CA ILE A 77 2.87 -8.08 -12.57
C ILE A 77 3.13 -6.61 -12.27
N GLU A 78 2.25 -5.70 -12.67
CA GLU A 78 2.38 -4.26 -12.36
C GLU A 78 2.36 -4.00 -10.85
N LEU A 79 1.46 -4.66 -10.13
CA LEU A 79 1.42 -4.58 -8.68
C LEU A 79 2.74 -5.04 -8.05
N ALA A 80 3.27 -6.17 -8.54
CA ALA A 80 4.52 -6.72 -8.04
C ALA A 80 5.71 -5.78 -8.32
N ILE A 81 5.76 -5.19 -9.51
CA ILE A 81 6.82 -4.24 -9.92
C ILE A 81 6.81 -2.98 -9.03
N ASP A 82 5.62 -2.47 -8.72
CA ASP A 82 5.48 -1.19 -8.02
C ASP A 82 5.67 -1.30 -6.49
N SER A 83 5.47 -2.49 -5.90
CA SER A 83 5.42 -2.62 -4.44
C SER A 83 6.37 -3.67 -3.84
N ALA A 84 6.85 -4.64 -4.63
CA ALA A 84 7.63 -5.73 -4.09
C ALA A 84 9.08 -5.35 -3.76
N ALA A 85 9.58 -5.90 -2.65
CA ALA A 85 11.02 -6.02 -2.37
C ALA A 85 11.59 -7.31 -2.97
N VAL A 86 10.76 -8.38 -3.05
CA VAL A 86 11.08 -9.65 -3.71
C VAL A 86 9.81 -10.15 -4.40
N ILE A 87 9.95 -10.72 -5.59
CA ILE A 87 8.86 -11.35 -6.33
C ILE A 87 9.04 -12.87 -6.31
N LEU A 88 7.99 -13.60 -5.93
CA LEU A 88 7.91 -15.05 -6.05
C LEU A 88 7.10 -15.39 -7.32
N PHE A 89 7.79 -15.81 -8.36
CA PHE A 89 7.16 -16.30 -9.58
C PHE A 89 6.86 -17.79 -9.41
N VAL A 90 5.61 -18.12 -9.10
CA VAL A 90 5.17 -19.49 -8.83
C VAL A 90 4.77 -20.17 -10.13
N VAL A 91 5.33 -21.35 -10.35
CA VAL A 91 5.08 -22.25 -11.50
C VAL A 91 4.69 -23.65 -11.01
N ASP A 92 4.10 -24.44 -11.88
CA ASP A 92 3.62 -25.79 -11.56
C ASP A 92 4.56 -26.85 -12.17
N SER A 93 5.31 -27.57 -11.33
CA SER A 93 6.28 -28.59 -11.77
C SER A 93 5.63 -29.77 -12.49
N ARG A 94 4.39 -30.13 -12.13
CA ARG A 94 3.68 -31.27 -12.76
C ARG A 94 3.30 -31.01 -14.21
N THR A 95 2.99 -29.75 -14.54
CA THR A 95 2.58 -29.38 -15.91
C THR A 95 3.74 -28.95 -16.79
N GLY A 96 4.90 -28.66 -16.18
CA GLY A 96 6.04 -28.08 -16.89
C GLY A 96 5.81 -26.63 -17.36
N PRO A 97 6.78 -26.05 -18.07
CA PRO A 97 6.69 -24.69 -18.59
C PRO A 97 5.59 -24.55 -19.64
N THR A 98 4.70 -23.59 -19.48
CA THR A 98 3.63 -23.27 -20.43
C THR A 98 3.92 -21.95 -21.18
N PRO A 99 3.28 -21.68 -22.34
CA PRO A 99 3.43 -20.41 -23.05
C PRO A 99 3.13 -19.19 -22.17
N LEU A 100 2.17 -19.32 -21.23
CA LEU A 100 1.80 -18.28 -20.31
C LEU A 100 2.90 -18.02 -19.25
N ASP A 101 3.55 -19.07 -18.75
CA ASP A 101 4.71 -18.93 -17.86
C ASP A 101 5.87 -18.22 -18.58
N GLU A 102 6.08 -18.53 -19.88
CA GLU A 102 7.09 -17.85 -20.70
C GLU A 102 6.79 -16.36 -20.87
N GLU A 103 5.52 -16.00 -21.09
CA GLU A 103 5.10 -14.59 -21.21
C GLU A 103 5.33 -13.83 -19.92
N ILE A 104 4.89 -14.39 -18.78
CA ILE A 104 5.15 -13.82 -17.45
C ILE A 104 6.65 -13.65 -17.23
N SER A 105 7.44 -14.69 -17.52
CA SER A 105 8.90 -14.66 -17.36
C SER A 105 9.56 -13.58 -18.21
N LYS A 106 9.12 -13.38 -19.47
CA LYS A 106 9.63 -12.31 -20.35
C LYS A 106 9.35 -10.93 -19.74
N ARG A 107 8.16 -10.68 -19.22
CA ARG A 107 7.80 -9.39 -18.57
C ARG A 107 8.61 -9.16 -17.31
N LEU A 108 8.78 -10.19 -16.47
CA LEU A 108 9.57 -10.10 -15.25
C LEU A 108 11.08 -9.93 -15.52
N ARG A 109 11.58 -10.13 -16.75
CA ARG A 109 13.00 -9.95 -17.09
C ARG A 109 13.46 -8.50 -16.98
N TYR A 110 12.57 -7.55 -17.21
CA TYR A 110 12.88 -6.12 -17.18
C TYR A 110 12.67 -5.46 -15.82
N VAL A 111 12.32 -6.27 -14.82
CA VAL A 111 12.07 -5.78 -13.45
C VAL A 111 13.39 -5.69 -12.70
N LYS A 112 13.60 -4.58 -11.97
CA LYS A 112 14.81 -4.38 -11.15
C LYS A 112 14.75 -5.10 -9.80
N VAL A 113 13.58 -5.57 -9.41
CA VAL A 113 13.34 -6.27 -8.14
C VAL A 113 13.82 -7.72 -8.27
N PRO A 114 14.46 -8.32 -7.25
CA PRO A 114 14.81 -9.73 -7.25
C PRO A 114 13.60 -10.62 -7.48
N VAL A 115 13.72 -11.57 -8.41
CA VAL A 115 12.68 -12.54 -8.76
C VAL A 115 13.19 -13.95 -8.49
N LEU A 116 12.47 -14.71 -7.67
CA LEU A 116 12.70 -16.14 -7.41
C LEU A 116 11.67 -16.96 -8.17
N CYS A 117 12.09 -18.00 -8.88
CA CYS A 117 11.18 -18.94 -9.50
C CYS A 117 10.87 -20.06 -8.49
N VAL A 118 9.61 -20.18 -8.09
CA VAL A 118 9.14 -21.15 -7.09
C VAL A 118 8.40 -22.26 -7.82
N ALA A 119 9.07 -23.40 -8.02
CA ALA A 119 8.52 -24.59 -8.68
C ALA A 119 7.67 -25.38 -7.68
N ASN A 120 6.37 -25.07 -7.63
CA ASN A 120 5.43 -25.68 -6.70
C ASN A 120 4.94 -27.05 -7.23
N LYS A 121 4.35 -27.84 -6.32
CA LYS A 121 3.86 -29.22 -6.56
C LYS A 121 4.98 -30.23 -6.82
N THR A 122 6.19 -29.94 -6.33
CA THR A 122 7.31 -30.87 -6.30
C THR A 122 7.25 -31.72 -5.03
N ASP A 123 6.33 -32.69 -5.03
CA ASP A 123 5.89 -33.37 -3.80
C ASP A 123 6.88 -34.41 -3.26
N ALA A 124 7.83 -34.83 -4.07
CA ALA A 124 8.88 -35.76 -3.68
C ALA A 124 10.22 -35.38 -4.34
N PRO A 125 11.37 -35.76 -3.75
CA PRO A 125 12.69 -35.50 -4.31
C PRO A 125 12.89 -36.06 -5.74
N SER A 126 12.19 -37.16 -6.09
CA SER A 126 12.21 -37.72 -7.44
C SER A 126 11.61 -36.79 -8.51
N LEU A 127 10.87 -35.74 -8.11
CA LEU A 127 10.26 -34.78 -9.01
C LEU A 127 11.12 -33.50 -9.17
N ASP A 128 12.27 -33.42 -8.52
CA ASP A 128 13.16 -32.23 -8.59
C ASP A 128 13.64 -31.98 -10.02
N SER A 129 13.88 -33.05 -10.78
CA SER A 129 14.25 -32.95 -12.20
C SER A 129 13.17 -32.24 -13.06
N GLN A 130 11.91 -32.32 -12.69
CA GLN A 130 10.84 -31.59 -13.37
C GLN A 130 10.91 -30.09 -13.07
N ALA A 131 11.35 -29.72 -11.88
CA ALA A 131 11.57 -28.32 -11.53
C ALA A 131 12.74 -27.72 -12.31
N ASP A 132 13.73 -28.53 -12.70
CA ASP A 132 14.91 -28.07 -13.44
C ASP A 132 14.57 -27.49 -14.82
N GLU A 133 13.45 -27.90 -15.44
CA GLU A 133 12.99 -27.35 -16.71
C GLU A 133 12.76 -25.83 -16.66
N PHE A 134 12.48 -25.28 -15.47
CA PHE A 134 12.26 -23.84 -15.29
C PHE A 134 13.54 -23.01 -15.23
N TYR A 135 14.75 -23.61 -15.15
CA TYR A 135 16.01 -22.89 -15.28
C TYR A 135 16.14 -22.19 -16.64
N ARG A 136 15.38 -22.65 -17.67
CA ARG A 136 15.26 -21.96 -18.99
C ARG A 136 14.80 -20.50 -18.86
N PHE A 137 14.17 -20.12 -17.77
CA PHE A 137 13.77 -18.73 -17.48
C PHE A 137 14.93 -17.85 -16.99
N GLY A 138 16.13 -18.42 -16.79
CA GLY A 138 17.33 -17.69 -16.39
C GLY A 138 17.30 -17.18 -14.94
N ARG A 139 16.59 -17.89 -14.06
CA ARG A 139 16.44 -17.55 -12.64
C ARG A 139 16.75 -18.73 -11.75
N LYS A 140 17.08 -18.44 -10.47
CA LYS A 140 17.16 -19.48 -9.47
C LYS A 140 15.79 -20.12 -9.28
N VAL A 141 15.73 -21.43 -9.42
CA VAL A 141 14.54 -22.24 -9.21
C VAL A 141 14.61 -22.88 -7.84
N ILE A 142 13.53 -22.81 -7.09
CA ILE A 142 13.40 -23.42 -5.77
C ILE A 142 12.24 -24.42 -5.84
N PRO A 143 12.55 -25.73 -5.80
CA PRO A 143 11.52 -26.76 -5.77
C PRO A 143 10.81 -26.77 -4.41
N VAL A 144 9.48 -26.65 -4.42
CA VAL A 144 8.67 -26.66 -3.20
C VAL A 144 7.41 -27.50 -3.37
N SER A 145 6.86 -27.95 -2.25
CA SER A 145 5.49 -28.44 -2.20
C SER A 145 4.77 -27.78 -1.03
N ALA A 146 3.87 -26.85 -1.35
CA ALA A 146 3.03 -26.22 -0.34
C ALA A 146 2.07 -27.21 0.33
N GLU A 147 1.67 -28.28 -0.40
CA GLU A 147 0.80 -29.32 0.10
C GLU A 147 1.52 -30.29 1.04
N GLN A 148 2.77 -30.69 0.69
CA GLN A 148 3.60 -31.62 1.47
C GLN A 148 4.56 -30.90 2.43
N PHE A 149 4.45 -29.59 2.58
CA PHE A 149 5.28 -28.75 3.46
C PHE A 149 6.80 -28.84 3.17
N ARG A 150 7.20 -29.09 1.91
CA ARG A 150 8.59 -29.27 1.49
C ARG A 150 9.21 -27.99 0.96
N GLY A 151 10.49 -27.71 1.29
CA GLY A 151 11.30 -26.62 0.74
C GLY A 151 11.09 -25.26 1.41
N ARG A 152 10.40 -25.19 2.56
CA ARG A 152 10.05 -23.94 3.23
C ARG A 152 11.27 -23.16 3.73
N GLU A 153 12.20 -23.83 4.39
CA GLU A 153 13.39 -23.20 4.98
C GLU A 153 14.29 -22.63 3.89
N GLU A 154 14.50 -23.38 2.80
CA GLU A 154 15.27 -22.91 1.66
C GLU A 154 14.63 -21.67 1.03
N LEU A 155 13.31 -21.70 0.78
CA LEU A 155 12.59 -20.56 0.21
C LEU A 155 12.68 -19.35 1.13
N LEU A 156 12.53 -19.49 2.44
CA LEU A 156 12.63 -18.40 3.41
C LEU A 156 14.07 -17.84 3.46
N GLY A 157 15.08 -18.68 3.44
CA GLY A 157 16.48 -18.25 3.38
C GLY A 157 16.81 -17.46 2.11
N GLU A 158 16.29 -17.90 0.96
CA GLU A 158 16.44 -17.20 -0.31
C GLU A 158 15.70 -15.85 -0.35
N ILE A 159 14.54 -15.77 0.27
CA ILE A 159 13.82 -14.50 0.46
C ILE A 159 14.65 -13.57 1.34
N ALA A 160 15.10 -14.03 2.51
CA ALA A 160 15.90 -13.25 3.46
C ALA A 160 17.15 -12.64 2.83
N GLY A 161 17.90 -13.46 2.07
CA GLY A 161 19.11 -13.03 1.38
C GLY A 161 18.92 -11.99 0.28
N ARG A 162 17.67 -11.78 -0.20
CA ARG A 162 17.34 -10.82 -1.26
C ARG A 162 16.57 -9.61 -0.77
N LEU A 163 16.17 -9.59 0.48
CA LEU A 163 15.56 -8.41 1.06
C LEU A 163 16.54 -7.25 1.14
N PRO A 164 16.10 -6.01 0.94
CA PRO A 164 16.95 -4.85 1.14
C PRO A 164 17.48 -4.84 2.58
N PRO A 165 18.70 -4.34 2.82
CA PRO A 165 19.24 -4.24 4.17
C PRO A 165 18.29 -3.43 5.07
N PRO A 166 18.21 -3.72 6.38
CA PRO A 166 17.46 -2.91 7.33
C PRO A 166 17.99 -1.48 7.27
N ALA A 167 17.09 -0.51 7.35
CA ALA A 167 17.49 0.88 7.38
C ALA A 167 18.35 1.14 8.63
N PRO A 168 19.56 1.71 8.49
CA PRO A 168 20.41 2.01 9.63
C PRO A 168 19.72 3.00 10.59
N GLU A 169 19.79 2.76 11.87
CA GLU A 169 19.10 3.54 12.91
C GLU A 169 19.61 4.98 13.06
N SER A 170 20.74 5.34 12.43
CA SER A 170 21.47 6.57 12.74
C SER A 170 22.14 7.28 11.55
N GLN A 171 21.51 7.38 10.40
CA GLN A 171 22.00 8.34 9.41
C GLN A 171 21.01 9.48 9.27
N ALA A 172 21.49 10.72 9.47
CA ALA A 172 20.83 11.94 9.03
C ALA A 172 20.69 11.85 7.51
N VAL A 173 19.63 11.23 7.04
CA VAL A 173 19.27 11.15 5.62
C VAL A 173 18.82 12.55 5.22
N GLU A 174 19.38 13.10 4.14
CA GLU A 174 18.77 14.24 3.44
C GLU A 174 17.26 14.01 3.38
N GLU A 175 16.47 15.02 3.76
CA GLU A 175 14.99 14.86 3.82
C GLU A 175 14.52 14.28 2.47
N PRO A 176 13.90 13.08 2.47
CA PRO A 176 13.54 12.43 1.21
C PRO A 176 12.53 13.29 0.47
N THR A 177 12.74 13.49 -0.83
CA THR A 177 11.80 14.24 -1.68
C THR A 177 10.43 13.58 -1.63
N MET A 178 9.44 14.27 -1.06
CA MET A 178 8.06 13.76 -0.95
C MET A 178 7.42 13.59 -2.33
N LYS A 179 6.88 12.41 -2.58
CA LYS A 179 6.14 12.08 -3.81
C LYS A 179 4.65 12.28 -3.60
N ILE A 180 4.02 13.11 -4.41
CA ILE A 180 2.60 13.43 -4.34
C ILE A 180 1.87 12.86 -5.54
N ALA A 181 0.80 12.09 -5.31
CA ALA A 181 -0.17 11.75 -6.34
C ALA A 181 -1.36 12.71 -6.31
N ILE A 182 -1.72 13.27 -7.46
CA ILE A 182 -2.89 14.14 -7.63
C ILE A 182 -3.95 13.33 -8.37
N VAL A 183 -4.94 12.83 -7.65
CA VAL A 183 -5.97 11.94 -8.18
C VAL A 183 -7.39 12.50 -7.99
N GLY A 184 -8.33 11.97 -8.73
CA GLY A 184 -9.72 12.44 -8.72
C GLY A 184 -10.32 12.34 -10.13
N ARG A 185 -11.62 12.44 -10.26
CA ARG A 185 -12.32 12.33 -11.55
C ARG A 185 -12.02 13.49 -12.52
N ARG A 186 -12.61 13.44 -13.72
CA ARG A 186 -12.44 14.49 -14.76
C ARG A 186 -12.93 15.85 -14.27
N ASN A 187 -12.28 16.90 -14.75
CA ASN A 187 -12.71 18.28 -14.59
C ASN A 187 -12.78 18.80 -13.14
N VAL A 188 -12.22 18.05 -12.16
CA VAL A 188 -12.11 18.50 -10.77
C VAL A 188 -11.01 19.55 -10.57
N GLY A 189 -10.23 19.88 -11.63
CA GLY A 189 -9.20 20.93 -11.61
C GLY A 189 -7.79 20.47 -11.31
N LYS A 190 -7.45 19.17 -11.48
CA LYS A 190 -6.08 18.65 -11.28
C LYS A 190 -5.05 19.34 -12.16
N SER A 191 -5.31 19.44 -13.46
CA SER A 191 -4.41 20.12 -14.42
C SER A 191 -4.25 21.59 -14.10
N THR A 192 -5.33 22.27 -13.72
CA THR A 192 -5.29 23.66 -13.25
C THR A 192 -4.38 23.79 -12.03
N PHE A 193 -4.51 22.90 -11.06
CA PHE A 193 -3.69 22.89 -9.86
C PHE A 193 -2.19 22.74 -10.20
N VAL A 194 -1.84 21.76 -11.05
CA VAL A 194 -0.45 21.55 -11.49
C VAL A 194 0.08 22.77 -12.24
N ASN A 195 -0.71 23.38 -13.12
CA ASN A 195 -0.32 24.58 -13.86
C ASN A 195 -0.12 25.78 -12.93
N THR A 196 -0.99 25.97 -11.94
CA THR A 196 -0.85 27.03 -10.94
C THR A 196 0.41 26.83 -10.09
N LEU A 197 0.73 25.60 -9.73
CA LEU A 197 2.00 25.28 -9.08
C LEU A 197 3.20 25.66 -9.96
N ALA A 198 3.15 25.31 -11.23
CA ALA A 198 4.24 25.59 -12.17
C ALA A 198 4.45 27.10 -12.47
N GLN A 199 3.41 27.92 -12.28
CA GLN A 199 3.45 29.37 -12.52
C GLN A 199 3.76 30.20 -11.27
N ALA A 200 3.81 29.60 -10.08
CA ALA A 200 4.08 30.33 -8.84
C ALA A 200 5.52 30.87 -8.85
N GLU A 201 5.68 32.18 -8.57
CA GLU A 201 6.96 32.96 -8.67
C GLU A 201 8.13 32.41 -7.85
N ARG A 202 7.88 31.50 -6.91
CA ARG A 202 8.89 30.90 -6.02
C ARG A 202 9.08 29.40 -6.24
N MET A 203 8.59 28.86 -7.36
CA MET A 203 8.74 27.46 -7.70
C MET A 203 9.78 27.22 -8.77
N ILE A 204 10.75 26.37 -8.45
CA ILE A 204 11.69 25.81 -9.43
C ILE A 204 11.08 24.51 -9.92
N VAL A 205 10.81 24.43 -11.23
CA VAL A 205 10.21 23.25 -11.86
C VAL A 205 11.25 22.56 -12.72
N SER A 206 11.46 21.28 -12.51
CA SER A 206 12.29 20.44 -13.38
C SER A 206 11.56 19.16 -13.76
N GLU A 207 11.60 18.79 -15.03
CA GLU A 207 11.10 17.50 -15.49
C GLU A 207 12.08 16.39 -15.12
N VAL A 208 11.57 15.34 -14.49
CA VAL A 208 12.34 14.12 -14.27
C VAL A 208 11.81 13.07 -15.26
N PRO A 209 12.64 12.52 -16.15
CA PRO A 209 12.20 11.49 -17.09
C PRO A 209 11.60 10.32 -16.31
N GLY A 210 10.31 10.07 -16.49
CA GLY A 210 9.61 8.95 -15.87
C GLY A 210 9.99 7.61 -16.52
N THR A 211 9.74 6.52 -15.81
CA THR A 211 10.01 5.15 -16.25
C THR A 211 9.06 4.65 -17.36
N THR A 212 8.08 5.46 -17.79
CA THR A 212 7.10 5.10 -18.82
C THR A 212 7.00 6.16 -19.91
N ARG A 213 6.72 5.73 -21.16
CA ARG A 213 6.67 6.59 -22.38
C ARG A 213 5.66 7.74 -22.29
N ASP A 214 4.65 7.67 -21.43
CA ASP A 214 3.46 8.54 -21.46
C ASP A 214 3.25 9.40 -20.20
N SER A 215 4.09 9.30 -19.15
CA SER A 215 3.97 10.07 -17.93
C SER A 215 5.27 10.78 -17.54
N VAL A 216 5.13 12.00 -17.04
CA VAL A 216 6.24 12.82 -16.57
C VAL A 216 6.06 13.09 -15.09
N ASP A 217 7.09 12.76 -14.30
CA ASP A 217 7.18 13.18 -12.91
C ASP A 217 7.74 14.62 -12.90
N VAL A 218 7.09 15.51 -12.18
CA VAL A 218 7.48 16.94 -12.13
C VAL A 218 7.97 17.27 -10.73
N ARG A 219 9.22 17.69 -10.64
CA ARG A 219 9.82 18.16 -9.40
C ARG A 219 9.50 19.64 -9.20
N PHE A 220 8.98 19.96 -8.03
CA PHE A 220 8.70 21.30 -7.56
C PHE A 220 9.54 21.60 -6.31
N GLU A 221 9.89 22.85 -6.13
CA GLU A 221 10.54 23.32 -4.91
C GLU A 221 9.78 24.54 -4.39
N LEU A 222 9.32 24.48 -3.14
CA LEU A 222 8.61 25.56 -2.48
C LEU A 222 9.23 25.82 -1.11
N ASP A 223 9.67 27.06 -0.86
CA ASP A 223 10.31 27.48 0.40
C ASP A 223 11.47 26.56 0.83
N GLY A 224 12.32 26.13 -0.13
CA GLY A 224 13.47 25.26 0.13
C GLY A 224 13.13 23.78 0.33
N LYS A 225 11.86 23.39 0.12
CA LYS A 225 11.40 22.01 0.25
C LYS A 225 11.06 21.44 -1.12
N ALA A 226 11.71 20.33 -1.47
CA ALA A 226 11.48 19.63 -2.72
C ALA A 226 10.37 18.60 -2.60
N PHE A 227 9.47 18.56 -3.57
CA PHE A 227 8.48 17.50 -3.73
C PHE A 227 8.31 17.15 -5.20
N MET A 228 7.82 15.96 -5.47
CA MET A 228 7.64 15.41 -6.80
C MET A 228 6.18 15.06 -7.02
N ALA A 229 5.52 15.75 -7.95
CA ALA A 229 4.22 15.32 -8.44
C ALA A 229 4.42 14.20 -9.46
N ILE A 230 3.90 13.02 -9.16
CA ILE A 230 4.08 11.84 -9.97
C ILE A 230 2.96 11.68 -10.99
N ASP A 231 3.32 11.14 -12.13
CA ASP A 231 2.38 10.78 -13.21
C ASP A 231 1.47 11.94 -13.62
N THR A 232 2.06 13.14 -13.80
CA THR A 232 1.36 14.34 -14.22
C THR A 232 1.24 14.35 -15.75
N PRO A 233 0.06 14.08 -16.32
CA PRO A 233 -0.13 14.19 -17.76
C PRO A 233 -0.35 15.64 -18.16
N GLY A 234 0.12 16.00 -19.36
CA GLY A 234 -0.15 17.31 -19.96
C GLY A 234 0.84 18.42 -19.65
N PHE A 235 1.93 18.19 -18.92
CA PHE A 235 2.98 19.17 -18.73
C PHE A 235 3.79 19.43 -20.02
N ARG A 236 3.83 18.45 -20.91
CA ARG A 236 4.52 18.53 -22.21
C ARG A 236 3.62 19.02 -23.34
N ARG A 237 3.24 20.20 -23.48
CA ARG A 237 2.83 20.85 -24.76
C ARG A 237 1.69 21.83 -24.62
N ARG A 238 2.03 23.05 -24.85
CA ARG A 238 1.12 24.09 -25.37
C ARG A 238 0.57 23.79 -26.78
N GLN A 239 0.78 22.60 -27.36
CA GLN A 239 0.54 22.36 -28.79
C GLN A 239 -0.16 21.07 -29.20
N SER A 240 -0.82 20.32 -28.36
CA SER A 240 -1.75 19.31 -28.86
C SER A 240 -2.99 19.24 -27.98
N ILE A 241 -4.04 19.86 -28.49
CA ILE A 241 -5.44 19.51 -28.23
C ILE A 241 -5.61 18.11 -28.83
N ALA A 242 -5.19 17.07 -28.14
CA ALA A 242 -5.43 15.70 -28.54
C ALA A 242 -5.84 14.91 -27.30
N THR A 243 -7.12 14.70 -27.26
CA THR A 243 -7.83 13.66 -26.54
C THR A 243 -7.53 13.52 -25.05
N ASP A 244 -8.30 14.22 -24.28
CA ASP A 244 -8.60 14.07 -22.84
C ASP A 244 -8.95 12.62 -22.40
N ILE A 245 -8.90 11.64 -23.27
CA ILE A 245 -9.33 10.26 -23.03
C ILE A 245 -8.32 9.48 -22.16
N ASP A 246 -7.02 9.77 -22.26
CA ASP A 246 -5.97 9.03 -21.58
C ASP A 246 -5.74 9.42 -20.11
N PHE A 247 -6.37 10.47 -19.64
CA PHE A 247 -6.23 10.95 -18.26
C PHE A 247 -6.95 10.07 -17.23
N TYR A 248 -7.75 9.12 -17.67
CA TYR A 248 -8.82 8.51 -16.87
C TYR A 248 -8.83 7.00 -16.75
N SER A 249 -7.78 6.34 -17.12
CA SER A 249 -7.67 4.94 -16.75
C SER A 249 -7.59 4.86 -15.23
N THR A 250 -8.54 4.17 -14.60
CA THR A 250 -8.53 3.82 -13.18
C THR A 250 -7.18 3.22 -12.80
N HIS A 251 -6.59 2.44 -13.69
CA HIS A 251 -5.25 1.85 -13.55
C HIS A 251 -4.14 2.88 -13.38
N ARG A 252 -4.20 4.00 -14.12
CA ARG A 252 -3.20 5.06 -14.00
C ARG A 252 -3.29 5.74 -12.64
N ALA A 253 -4.50 6.09 -12.18
CA ALA A 253 -4.71 6.65 -10.86
C ALA A 253 -4.24 5.68 -9.74
N GLN A 254 -4.52 4.39 -9.88
CA GLN A 254 -4.05 3.36 -8.96
C GLN A 254 -2.52 3.27 -8.93
N ARG A 255 -1.86 3.32 -10.10
CA ARG A 255 -0.40 3.33 -10.19
C ARG A 255 0.20 4.57 -9.50
N SER A 256 -0.36 5.75 -9.74
CA SER A 256 0.09 6.98 -9.08
C SER A 256 -0.07 6.89 -7.57
N ILE A 257 -1.21 6.37 -7.08
CA ILE A 257 -1.45 6.16 -5.64
C ILE A 257 -0.39 5.22 -5.03
N ARG A 258 -0.06 4.10 -5.70
CA ARG A 258 0.96 3.16 -5.19
C ARG A 258 2.34 3.81 -5.02
N ARG A 259 2.76 4.62 -6.00
CA ARG A 259 4.07 5.27 -6.04
C ARG A 259 4.19 6.49 -5.11
N ALA A 260 3.07 7.05 -4.67
CA ALA A 260 3.04 8.25 -3.85
C ALA A 260 3.38 7.99 -2.38
N ASP A 261 3.90 9.02 -1.72
CA ASP A 261 4.02 9.10 -0.27
C ASP A 261 2.78 9.75 0.34
N VAL A 262 2.18 10.74 -0.37
CA VAL A 262 0.93 11.41 0.01
C VAL A 262 0.01 11.52 -1.20
N VAL A 263 -1.27 11.31 -1.00
CA VAL A 263 -2.30 11.41 -2.04
C VAL A 263 -3.17 12.63 -1.82
N LEU A 264 -3.31 13.46 -2.85
CA LEU A 264 -4.29 14.53 -2.90
C LEU A 264 -5.49 14.04 -3.72
N LEU A 265 -6.60 13.71 -3.04
CA LEU A 265 -7.83 13.25 -3.68
C LEU A 265 -8.77 14.43 -3.91
N PHE A 266 -8.90 14.84 -5.17
CA PHE A 266 -9.63 16.02 -5.60
C PHE A 266 -11.11 15.77 -5.80
N PHE A 267 -11.94 16.66 -5.24
CA PHE A 267 -13.37 16.75 -5.45
C PHE A 267 -13.72 18.13 -6.05
N ASP A 268 -14.74 18.18 -6.86
CA ASP A 268 -15.32 19.44 -7.35
C ASP A 268 -16.42 19.88 -6.39
N ALA A 269 -16.28 21.07 -5.80
CA ALA A 269 -17.23 21.62 -4.84
C ALA A 269 -18.66 21.72 -5.39
N SER A 270 -18.80 21.95 -6.71
CA SER A 270 -20.10 22.09 -7.38
C SER A 270 -20.79 20.76 -7.69
N GLN A 271 -20.14 19.61 -7.44
CA GLN A 271 -20.63 18.31 -7.88
C GLN A 271 -20.75 17.31 -6.72
N ARG A 272 -21.73 16.39 -6.83
CA ARG A 272 -21.90 15.31 -5.86
C ARG A 272 -20.80 14.25 -5.99
N ILE A 273 -20.53 13.54 -4.89
CA ILE A 273 -19.66 12.37 -4.86
C ILE A 273 -20.18 11.29 -5.80
N SER A 274 -19.31 10.79 -6.67
CA SER A 274 -19.62 9.74 -7.65
C SER A 274 -19.06 8.37 -7.20
N ASN A 275 -19.42 7.33 -7.93
CA ASN A 275 -18.84 5.99 -7.71
C ASN A 275 -17.33 5.96 -7.98
N VAL A 276 -16.83 6.75 -8.93
CA VAL A 276 -15.39 6.87 -9.20
C VAL A 276 -14.66 7.46 -8.00
N ASP A 277 -15.22 8.50 -7.36
CA ASP A 277 -14.65 9.10 -6.17
C ASP A 277 -14.57 8.08 -5.02
N LYS A 278 -15.62 7.24 -4.86
CA LYS A 278 -15.66 6.16 -3.85
C LYS A 278 -14.61 5.09 -4.15
N GLN A 279 -14.49 4.63 -5.38
CA GLN A 279 -13.47 3.64 -5.79
C GLN A 279 -12.05 4.15 -5.56
N LEU A 280 -11.75 5.42 -5.88
CA LEU A 280 -10.44 6.01 -5.63
C LEU A 280 -10.15 6.12 -4.13
N CYS A 281 -11.14 6.56 -3.34
CA CYS A 281 -11.03 6.65 -1.88
C CYS A 281 -10.76 5.27 -1.25
N ASP A 282 -11.52 4.25 -1.66
CA ASP A 282 -11.36 2.88 -1.20
C ASP A 282 -9.96 2.36 -1.56
N TYR A 283 -9.49 2.63 -2.78
CA TYR A 283 -8.16 2.21 -3.21
C TYR A 283 -7.04 2.89 -2.40
N VAL A 284 -7.15 4.20 -2.12
CA VAL A 284 -6.21 4.93 -1.25
C VAL A 284 -6.16 4.31 0.14
N SER A 285 -7.34 3.99 0.71
CA SER A 285 -7.47 3.32 2.00
C SER A 285 -6.78 1.96 2.01
N GLN A 286 -7.00 1.13 0.97
CA GLN A 286 -6.37 -0.19 0.81
C GLN A 286 -4.85 -0.12 0.70
N GLN A 287 -4.33 0.93 0.08
CA GLN A 287 -2.88 1.15 -0.04
C GLN A 287 -2.26 1.78 1.22
N TYR A 288 -3.06 2.08 2.24
CA TYR A 288 -2.61 2.76 3.48
C TYR A 288 -1.77 4.02 3.18
N LYS A 289 -2.21 4.81 2.19
CA LYS A 289 -1.51 6.06 1.84
C LYS A 289 -2.05 7.23 2.65
N PRO A 290 -1.17 8.05 3.24
CA PRO A 290 -1.56 9.38 3.74
C PRO A 290 -2.33 10.12 2.65
N CYS A 291 -3.47 10.72 3.02
CA CYS A 291 -4.37 11.34 2.05
C CYS A 291 -4.91 12.67 2.56
N ILE A 292 -5.14 13.61 1.65
CA ILE A 292 -5.91 14.84 1.90
C ILE A 292 -7.09 14.85 0.92
N PHE A 293 -8.29 15.06 1.44
CA PHE A 293 -9.46 15.35 0.62
C PHE A 293 -9.42 16.81 0.20
N VAL A 294 -9.29 17.06 -1.10
CA VAL A 294 -9.13 18.41 -1.67
C VAL A 294 -10.44 18.82 -2.35
N VAL A 295 -11.20 19.69 -1.72
CA VAL A 295 -12.41 20.29 -2.28
C VAL A 295 -12.00 21.52 -3.07
N ASN A 296 -11.92 21.37 -4.37
CA ASN A 296 -11.52 22.42 -5.31
C ASN A 296 -12.71 23.19 -5.89
N LYS A 297 -12.46 24.35 -6.50
CA LYS A 297 -13.45 25.30 -6.99
C LYS A 297 -14.34 25.84 -5.86
N TRP A 298 -13.75 26.01 -4.70
CA TRP A 298 -14.47 26.47 -3.51
C TRP A 298 -15.02 27.90 -3.66
N ASP A 299 -14.40 28.70 -4.49
CA ASP A 299 -14.88 30.04 -4.89
C ASP A 299 -16.34 30.05 -5.40
N LEU A 300 -16.79 28.96 -6.02
CA LEU A 300 -18.16 28.85 -6.54
C LEU A 300 -19.21 28.70 -5.43
N LEU A 301 -18.82 28.30 -4.22
CA LEU A 301 -19.75 27.99 -3.13
C LEU A 301 -19.47 28.73 -1.83
N VAL A 302 -18.39 29.47 -1.72
CA VAL A 302 -17.96 30.11 -0.46
C VAL A 302 -19.01 31.01 0.15
N ASP A 303 -19.79 31.72 -0.67
CA ASP A 303 -20.84 32.63 -0.23
C ASP A 303 -22.21 31.96 -0.01
N SER A 304 -22.36 30.74 -0.49
CA SER A 304 -23.65 30.03 -0.48
C SER A 304 -23.70 28.81 0.44
N MET A 305 -22.52 28.26 0.80
CA MET A 305 -22.46 27.03 1.57
C MET A 305 -21.34 27.07 2.62
N PRO A 306 -21.65 26.85 3.91
CA PRO A 306 -20.63 26.72 4.94
C PRO A 306 -19.80 25.45 4.76
N THR A 307 -18.49 25.54 5.07
CA THR A 307 -17.52 24.44 4.95
C THR A 307 -17.94 23.20 5.74
N GLU A 308 -18.58 23.37 6.89
CA GLU A 308 -19.04 22.31 7.79
C GLU A 308 -20.02 21.35 7.11
N LYS A 309 -20.86 21.85 6.21
CA LYS A 309 -21.78 20.99 5.43
C LYS A 309 -21.01 20.04 4.50
N TRP A 310 -19.96 20.55 3.85
CA TRP A 310 -19.09 19.72 3.01
C TRP A 310 -18.28 18.73 3.83
N VAL A 311 -17.76 19.15 5.00
CA VAL A 311 -17.06 18.27 5.93
C VAL A 311 -17.97 17.10 6.33
N THR A 312 -19.21 17.41 6.79
CA THR A 312 -20.18 16.37 7.16
C THR A 312 -20.50 15.46 5.97
N TYR A 313 -20.74 16.02 4.79
CA TYR A 313 -21.03 15.27 3.58
C TYR A 313 -19.91 14.30 3.19
N LEU A 314 -18.63 14.73 3.28
CA LEU A 314 -17.48 13.86 3.03
C LEU A 314 -17.35 12.77 4.11
N ARG A 315 -17.53 13.12 5.40
CA ARG A 315 -17.48 12.16 6.50
C ARG A 315 -18.55 11.07 6.39
N ASP A 316 -19.74 11.42 5.96
CA ASP A 316 -20.82 10.46 5.75
C ASP A 316 -20.57 9.52 4.58
N ASN A 317 -19.97 10.00 3.50
CA ASN A 317 -19.65 9.19 2.32
C ASN A 317 -18.40 8.32 2.54
N PHE A 318 -17.42 8.76 3.33
CA PHE A 318 -16.11 8.12 3.52
C PHE A 318 -15.81 7.80 4.99
N ARG A 319 -16.71 7.07 5.62
CA ARG A 319 -16.66 6.74 7.08
C ARG A 319 -15.38 6.00 7.50
N THR A 320 -14.78 5.21 6.62
CA THR A 320 -13.53 4.49 6.87
C THR A 320 -12.31 5.41 6.96
N MET A 321 -12.39 6.58 6.31
CA MET A 321 -11.33 7.59 6.26
C MET A 321 -11.71 8.87 7.04
N TRP A 322 -12.44 8.72 8.14
CA TRP A 322 -12.92 9.83 8.97
C TRP A 322 -11.79 10.75 9.51
N TYR A 323 -10.59 10.21 9.62
CA TYR A 323 -9.41 10.92 10.14
C TYR A 323 -8.69 11.76 9.07
N VAL A 324 -9.00 11.58 7.80
CA VAL A 324 -8.34 12.27 6.69
C VAL A 324 -8.65 13.77 6.74
N PRO A 325 -7.65 14.65 6.67
CA PRO A 325 -7.88 16.09 6.62
C PRO A 325 -8.57 16.52 5.31
N ILE A 326 -9.33 17.62 5.41
CA ILE A 326 -10.07 18.19 4.28
C ILE A 326 -9.54 19.60 4.03
N ALA A 327 -9.13 19.87 2.79
CA ALA A 327 -8.66 21.17 2.34
C ALA A 327 -9.61 21.79 1.31
N PHE A 328 -10.02 23.03 1.52
CA PHE A 328 -10.81 23.80 0.58
C PHE A 328 -9.90 24.76 -0.18
N ILE A 329 -9.84 24.61 -1.50
CA ILE A 329 -8.94 25.39 -2.36
C ILE A 329 -9.66 25.99 -3.57
N THR A 330 -9.03 27.00 -4.17
CA THR A 330 -9.34 27.43 -5.53
C THR A 330 -8.05 27.33 -6.35
N ALA A 331 -7.92 26.25 -7.09
CA ALA A 331 -6.72 25.99 -7.86
C ALA A 331 -6.42 27.10 -8.90
N GLN A 332 -7.45 27.70 -9.48
CA GLN A 332 -7.30 28.75 -10.50
C GLN A 332 -6.58 30.00 -9.96
N THR A 333 -6.88 30.42 -8.73
CA THR A 333 -6.30 31.61 -8.10
C THR A 333 -5.11 31.31 -7.19
N GLY A 334 -4.83 30.03 -6.94
CA GLY A 334 -3.82 29.59 -5.97
C GLY A 334 -4.24 29.70 -4.50
N LYS A 335 -5.51 30.08 -4.22
CA LYS A 335 -6.01 30.23 -2.86
C LYS A 335 -5.89 28.91 -2.09
N ASN A 336 -5.25 28.95 -0.90
CA ASN A 336 -4.98 27.81 -0.01
C ASN A 336 -4.07 26.71 -0.57
N VAL A 337 -3.48 26.86 -1.77
CA VAL A 337 -2.60 25.85 -2.37
C VAL A 337 -1.34 25.65 -1.54
N LYS A 338 -0.71 26.74 -1.06
CA LYS A 338 0.49 26.67 -0.19
C LYS A 338 0.18 25.96 1.14
N ALA A 339 -0.97 26.26 1.75
CA ALA A 339 -1.41 25.61 2.98
C ALA A 339 -1.62 24.10 2.78
N LEU A 340 -2.23 23.69 1.65
CA LEU A 340 -2.40 22.29 1.25
C LEU A 340 -1.06 21.56 1.15
N LEU A 341 -0.05 22.15 0.50
CA LEU A 341 1.27 21.52 0.36
C LEU A 341 2.01 21.41 1.70
N ASN A 342 1.91 22.43 2.56
CA ASN A 342 2.48 22.38 3.90
C ASN A 342 1.81 21.26 4.74
N HIS A 343 0.49 21.10 4.61
CA HIS A 343 -0.23 20.02 5.29
C HIS A 343 0.18 18.64 4.74
N ALA A 344 0.35 18.50 3.43
CA ALA A 344 0.86 17.28 2.83
C ALA A 344 2.24 16.89 3.37
N GLN A 345 3.14 17.87 3.56
CA GLN A 345 4.44 17.64 4.20
C GLN A 345 4.32 17.22 5.67
N MET A 346 3.37 17.80 6.39
CA MET A 346 3.10 17.39 7.78
C MET A 346 2.66 15.92 7.82
N LEU A 347 1.74 15.48 6.95
CA LEU A 347 1.33 14.09 6.85
C LEU A 347 2.49 13.17 6.50
N PHE A 348 3.35 13.59 5.57
CA PHE A 348 4.53 12.83 5.20
C PHE A 348 5.46 12.65 6.39
N LYS A 349 5.74 13.72 7.17
CA LYS A 349 6.54 13.64 8.39
C LYS A 349 5.88 12.75 9.45
N GLN A 350 4.55 12.87 9.67
CA GLN A 350 3.82 11.97 10.57
C GLN A 350 3.98 10.49 10.17
N SER A 351 3.94 10.20 8.87
CA SER A 351 4.09 8.82 8.39
C SER A 351 5.50 8.24 8.58
N LEU A 352 6.50 9.10 8.76
CA LEU A 352 7.90 8.75 9.02
C LEU A 352 8.26 8.77 10.51
N CYS A 353 7.36 9.23 11.38
CA CYS A 353 7.61 9.22 12.82
C CYS A 353 7.78 7.79 13.32
N ARG A 354 8.78 7.59 14.19
CA ARG A 354 9.00 6.35 14.92
C ARG A 354 8.64 6.55 16.38
N ILE A 355 7.98 5.57 16.98
CA ILE A 355 7.58 5.60 18.38
C ILE A 355 8.46 4.65 19.17
N ALA A 356 8.89 5.10 20.35
CA ALA A 356 9.59 4.24 21.29
C ALA A 356 8.65 3.11 21.77
N THR A 357 9.15 1.89 21.80
CA THR A 357 8.40 0.71 22.25
C THR A 357 7.77 0.90 23.63
N ALA A 358 8.47 1.57 24.55
CA ALA A 358 7.96 1.87 25.88
C ALA A 358 6.73 2.79 25.84
N GLU A 359 6.73 3.83 25.00
CA GLU A 359 5.60 4.75 24.84
C GLU A 359 4.39 4.04 24.24
N LEU A 360 4.60 3.24 23.18
CA LEU A 360 3.54 2.45 22.56
C LEU A 360 2.90 1.50 23.58
N ASN A 361 3.70 0.79 24.36
CA ASN A 361 3.18 -0.14 25.38
C ASN A 361 2.46 0.58 26.52
N ARG A 362 2.89 1.76 26.91
CA ARG A 362 2.18 2.61 27.86
C ARG A 362 0.78 2.97 27.35
N VAL A 363 0.67 3.43 26.11
CA VAL A 363 -0.60 3.77 25.47
C VAL A 363 -1.53 2.55 25.36
N VAL A 364 -0.98 1.38 25.02
CA VAL A 364 -1.76 0.12 24.97
C VAL A 364 -2.27 -0.23 26.37
N SER A 365 -1.45 -0.14 27.42
CA SER A 365 -1.87 -0.43 28.79
C SER A 365 -2.98 0.52 29.26
N GLU A 366 -2.85 1.82 29.03
CA GLU A 366 -3.90 2.81 29.33
C GLU A 366 -5.22 2.49 28.60
N ALA A 367 -5.13 2.07 27.31
CA ALA A 367 -6.29 1.69 26.54
C ALA A 367 -6.99 0.44 27.11
N LEU A 368 -6.21 -0.57 27.53
CA LEU A 368 -6.74 -1.80 28.13
C LEU A 368 -7.38 -1.55 29.50
N GLU A 369 -6.81 -0.67 30.32
CA GLU A 369 -7.38 -0.26 31.61
C GLU A 369 -8.70 0.49 31.42
N ARG A 370 -8.75 1.44 30.47
CA ARG A 370 -9.94 2.25 30.19
C ARG A 370 -11.09 1.43 29.60
N ASN A 371 -10.81 0.50 28.73
CA ASN A 371 -11.80 -0.35 28.08
C ASN A 371 -11.22 -1.74 27.81
N PRO A 372 -11.35 -2.67 28.79
CA PRO A 372 -10.84 -4.03 28.64
C PRO A 372 -11.50 -4.76 27.46
N PRO A 373 -10.77 -5.65 26.77
CA PRO A 373 -11.34 -6.43 25.68
C PRO A 373 -12.47 -7.33 26.19
N PRO A 374 -13.50 -7.56 25.35
CA PRO A 374 -14.63 -8.42 25.69
C PRO A 374 -14.19 -9.87 25.93
N LEU A 375 -15.01 -10.62 26.67
CA LEU A 375 -14.82 -12.04 26.87
C LEU A 375 -15.00 -12.80 25.54
N PHE A 376 -14.10 -13.71 25.27
CA PHE A 376 -14.18 -14.65 24.16
C PHE A 376 -14.03 -16.09 24.71
N HIS A 377 -15.05 -16.92 24.51
CA HIS A 377 -15.12 -18.27 25.13
C HIS A 377 -14.81 -18.24 26.64
N ASN A 378 -15.45 -17.38 27.40
CA ASN A 378 -15.24 -17.17 28.84
C ASN A 378 -13.81 -16.79 29.25
N ARG A 379 -12.94 -16.35 28.33
CA ARG A 379 -11.60 -15.88 28.60
C ARG A 379 -11.41 -14.48 28.08
N ARG A 380 -10.69 -13.61 28.80
CA ARG A 380 -10.30 -12.30 28.30
C ARG A 380 -9.12 -12.43 27.35
N ALA A 381 -9.17 -11.70 26.25
CA ALA A 381 -8.00 -11.47 25.43
C ALA A 381 -6.95 -10.72 26.27
N LYS A 382 -5.71 -11.19 26.23
CA LYS A 382 -4.57 -10.53 26.87
C LYS A 382 -3.62 -10.06 25.77
N ILE A 383 -3.34 -8.78 25.75
CA ILE A 383 -2.26 -8.19 24.97
C ILE A 383 -1.04 -8.15 25.89
N PHE A 384 0.06 -8.78 25.46
CA PHE A 384 1.28 -8.86 26.26
C PHE A 384 2.16 -7.65 26.04
N TYR A 385 2.36 -7.29 24.77
CA TYR A 385 3.14 -6.12 24.35
C TYR A 385 2.79 -5.72 22.92
N ALA A 386 3.24 -4.54 22.52
CA ALA A 386 3.11 -3.99 21.20
C ALA A 386 4.48 -3.53 20.68
N THR A 387 4.68 -3.62 19.38
CA THR A 387 5.86 -3.08 18.70
C THR A 387 5.47 -2.36 17.42
N GLU A 388 6.23 -1.36 17.04
CA GLU A 388 6.13 -0.75 15.73
C GLU A 388 7.06 -1.51 14.77
N ALA A 389 6.44 -2.24 13.83
CA ALA A 389 7.16 -3.06 12.87
C ALA A 389 7.74 -2.26 11.69
N ALA A 390 7.11 -1.15 11.32
CA ALA A 390 7.54 -0.27 10.23
C ALA A 390 6.88 1.09 10.27
N MET A 391 7.50 2.04 9.57
CA MET A 391 6.98 3.35 9.21
C MET A 391 6.48 3.32 7.76
N GLN A 392 5.64 4.26 7.35
CA GLN A 392 5.17 4.44 5.96
C GLN A 392 4.47 3.21 5.32
N PRO A 393 3.29 2.78 5.81
CA PRO A 393 2.53 3.39 6.91
C PRO A 393 3.01 2.90 8.27
N PRO A 394 2.76 3.68 9.35
CA PRO A 394 2.94 3.21 10.72
C PRO A 394 2.27 1.86 10.91
N THR A 395 3.06 0.86 11.27
CA THR A 395 2.61 -0.54 11.36
C THR A 395 2.83 -1.05 12.76
N ILE A 396 1.74 -1.26 13.49
CA ILE A 396 1.75 -1.71 14.88
C ILE A 396 1.39 -3.19 14.94
N VAL A 397 2.18 -3.97 15.66
CA VAL A 397 1.93 -5.38 15.93
C VAL A 397 1.62 -5.55 17.41
N LEU A 398 0.44 -6.10 17.72
CA LEU A 398 0.02 -6.47 19.08
C LEU A 398 0.22 -7.96 19.28
N PHE A 399 1.01 -8.32 20.26
CA PHE A 399 1.22 -9.71 20.66
C PHE A 399 0.21 -10.10 21.75
N CYS A 400 -0.64 -11.07 21.46
CA CYS A 400 -1.75 -11.46 22.32
C CYS A 400 -1.84 -12.99 22.49
N ASN A 401 -2.61 -13.44 23.46
CA ASN A 401 -2.88 -14.87 23.68
C ASN A 401 -3.77 -15.46 22.58
N GLU A 402 -4.80 -14.72 22.16
CA GLU A 402 -5.79 -15.16 21.16
C GLU A 402 -6.21 -14.00 20.25
N PRO A 403 -5.65 -13.89 19.04
CA PRO A 403 -5.98 -12.81 18.09
C PRO A 403 -7.47 -12.70 17.76
N LYS A 404 -8.18 -13.84 17.67
CA LYS A 404 -9.62 -13.88 17.35
C LYS A 404 -10.50 -13.26 18.43
N ALA A 405 -10.00 -13.17 19.65
CA ALA A 405 -10.71 -12.55 20.76
C ALA A 405 -10.77 -11.01 20.67
N LEU A 406 -9.89 -10.40 19.90
CA LEU A 406 -9.89 -8.96 19.65
C LEU A 406 -10.76 -8.64 18.43
N SER A 407 -12.06 -8.43 18.69
CA SER A 407 -13.05 -8.13 17.62
C SER A 407 -12.65 -6.92 16.78
N ARG A 408 -13.18 -6.81 15.54
CA ARG A 408 -12.97 -5.64 14.66
C ARG A 408 -13.38 -4.32 15.33
N GLN A 409 -14.42 -4.35 16.18
CA GLN A 409 -14.85 -3.16 16.92
C GLN A 409 -13.80 -2.76 17.96
N TYR A 410 -13.19 -3.72 18.65
CA TYR A 410 -12.15 -3.45 19.62
C TYR A 410 -10.87 -2.94 18.95
N GLN A 411 -10.51 -3.50 17.81
CA GLN A 411 -9.39 -3.00 17.00
C GLN A 411 -9.60 -1.55 16.54
N ARG A 412 -10.82 -1.19 16.14
CA ARG A 412 -11.17 0.22 15.81
C ARG A 412 -11.06 1.14 17.03
N TYR A 413 -11.44 0.67 18.21
CA TYR A 413 -11.23 1.41 19.45
C TYR A 413 -9.73 1.68 19.68
N LEU A 414 -8.89 0.65 19.59
CA LEU A 414 -7.44 0.80 19.75
C LEU A 414 -6.84 1.76 18.72
N LEU A 415 -7.24 1.67 17.46
CA LEU A 415 -6.82 2.60 16.42
C LEU A 415 -7.23 4.04 16.72
N GLY A 416 -8.41 4.26 17.31
CA GLY A 416 -8.83 5.57 17.81
C GLY A 416 -7.90 6.09 18.91
N VAL A 417 -7.59 5.25 19.91
CA VAL A 417 -6.65 5.62 20.98
C VAL A 417 -5.25 5.94 20.43
N PHE A 418 -4.76 5.15 19.48
CA PHE A 418 -3.46 5.41 18.85
C PHE A 418 -3.44 6.74 18.10
N ARG A 419 -4.53 7.11 17.42
CA ARG A 419 -4.65 8.42 16.76
C ARG A 419 -4.66 9.58 17.74
N ASP A 420 -5.31 9.40 18.88
CA ASP A 420 -5.44 10.45 19.90
C ASP A 420 -4.15 10.66 20.71
N LYS A 421 -3.37 9.59 20.91
CA LYS A 421 -2.24 9.58 21.84
C LYS A 421 -0.86 9.56 21.18
N LEU A 422 -0.77 9.13 19.91
CA LEU A 422 0.47 8.99 19.17
C LEU A 422 0.50 10.00 18.01
N PRO A 423 1.66 10.29 17.41
CA PRO A 423 1.80 11.28 16.34
C PRO A 423 1.22 10.83 14.99
N PHE A 424 0.19 9.99 15.00
CA PHE A 424 -0.43 9.39 13.81
C PHE A 424 -1.87 9.83 13.59
N GLY A 425 -2.25 11.02 14.05
CA GLY A 425 -3.64 11.48 14.05
C GLY A 425 -4.32 11.44 12.67
N GLU A 426 -3.61 11.84 11.63
CA GLU A 426 -4.16 12.06 10.30
C GLU A 426 -3.61 11.09 9.23
N VAL A 427 -2.78 10.12 9.62
CA VAL A 427 -2.21 9.12 8.71
C VAL A 427 -2.81 7.73 8.94
N PRO A 428 -2.84 6.85 7.93
CA PRO A 428 -3.30 5.48 8.11
C PRO A 428 -2.36 4.71 9.04
N ILE A 429 -2.92 3.83 9.87
CA ILE A 429 -2.18 2.94 10.77
C ILE A 429 -2.53 1.51 10.39
N LYS A 430 -1.52 0.67 10.10
CA LYS A 430 -1.70 -0.77 9.98
C LYS A 430 -1.64 -1.41 11.36
N LEU A 431 -2.62 -2.24 11.69
CA LEU A 431 -2.67 -2.97 12.95
C LEU A 431 -2.67 -4.47 12.69
N TYR A 432 -1.68 -5.16 13.22
CA TYR A 432 -1.60 -6.62 13.19
C TYR A 432 -1.75 -7.22 14.58
N LEU A 433 -2.42 -8.35 14.63
CA LEU A 433 -2.56 -9.16 15.84
C LEU A 433 -1.75 -10.43 15.65
N ARG A 434 -0.84 -10.71 16.59
CA ARG A 434 -0.02 -11.92 16.57
C ARG A 434 -0.21 -12.71 17.84
N LYS A 435 -0.32 -14.02 17.71
CA LYS A 435 -0.27 -14.91 18.86
C LYS A 435 1.16 -14.99 19.37
N ARG A 436 1.36 -14.76 20.68
CA ARG A 436 2.67 -14.96 21.31
C ARG A 436 3.01 -16.45 21.31
N GLU A 437 4.12 -16.83 20.68
CA GLU A 437 4.70 -18.16 20.79
C GLU A 437 5.61 -18.21 22.02
N GLY A 438 5.68 -19.37 22.68
CA GLY A 438 6.36 -19.50 23.97
C GLY A 438 7.90 -19.47 23.85
N GLY A 439 8.45 -18.34 23.39
CA GLY A 439 9.87 -18.08 23.19
C GLY A 439 10.16 -16.61 22.94
N ASP A 440 9.15 -15.83 22.59
CA ASP A 440 9.29 -14.39 22.38
C ASP A 440 9.40 -13.66 23.74
N GLN A 441 10.62 -13.54 24.28
CA GLN A 441 10.89 -12.55 25.34
C GLN A 441 11.21 -11.22 24.64
N PRO A 442 10.68 -10.10 25.14
CA PRO A 442 11.17 -8.78 24.71
C PRO A 442 12.59 -8.60 25.29
N ASP A 443 13.56 -8.30 24.44
CA ASP A 443 14.84 -7.74 24.86
C ASP A 443 14.67 -6.32 25.41
#